data_ac3203a59e9609ca53a629635291b30e
#
_entry.id   ac3203a59e9609ca53a629635291b30e
#
_cell.length_a   1.000
_cell.length_b   1.000
_cell.length_c   1.000
_cell.angle_alpha   90.00
_cell.angle_beta   90.00
_cell.angle_gamma   90.00
#
_symmetry.space_group_name_H-M   'P 1'
#
loop_
_entity.id
_entity.type
_entity.pdbx_description
1 polymer ?
#
loop_
_entity_poly.entity_id
_entity_poly.type
_entity_poly.pdbx_seq_one_letter_code
_entity_poly.pdbx_strand_id
1 'polypeptide(L)'
;MKKSIIVAMDNNRVIGKNNALPWHLPADLAYFKRITMGKPIIMGRKTYESIGGALPGRKNVVLTQNPAYQCDDCIVVDGLDAAWEAVDGWAEVMVIGGATIFERALEEVSALYITHVDTQVEGDTFFPDWDDGGFELVSKEKRLADSKNPFDLSFCIYRAK
;
A
#
# COMPACT_ATOMS: atom_id res chain seq x y z
N MET A 1 -16.68 1.54 -8.20
CA MET A 1 -15.22 1.65 -7.97
C MET A 1 -14.81 0.81 -6.78
N LYS A 2 -13.85 -0.08 -6.99
CA LYS A 2 -13.30 -0.91 -5.91
C LYS A 2 -12.15 -0.15 -5.23
N LYS A 3 -12.26 0.10 -3.95
CA LYS A 3 -11.20 0.74 -3.14
C LYS A 3 -10.42 -0.34 -2.44
N SER A 4 -9.11 -0.37 -2.62
CA SER A 4 -8.23 -1.42 -2.11
C SER A 4 -7.00 -0.83 -1.44
N ILE A 5 -6.44 -1.57 -0.50
CA ILE A 5 -5.12 -1.31 0.08
C ILE A 5 -4.16 -2.37 -0.40
N ILE A 6 -2.92 -1.99 -0.68
CA ILE A 6 -1.82 -2.93 -0.92
C ILE A 6 -0.67 -2.60 0.03
N VAL A 7 -0.17 -3.61 0.73
CA VAL A 7 0.85 -3.44 1.76
C VAL A 7 1.62 -4.73 1.98
N ALA A 8 2.88 -4.63 2.38
CA ALA A 8 3.68 -5.73 2.90
C ALA A 8 3.99 -5.47 4.37
N MET A 9 3.86 -6.48 5.21
CA MET A 9 4.10 -6.37 6.64
C MET A 9 4.75 -7.63 7.20
N ASP A 10 5.50 -7.49 8.28
CA ASP A 10 6.05 -8.63 9.00
C ASP A 10 5.01 -9.24 9.96
N ASN A 11 5.44 -10.21 10.77
CA ASN A 11 4.56 -10.91 11.71
C ASN A 11 4.00 -9.99 12.80
N ASN A 12 4.60 -8.82 13.02
CA ASN A 12 4.16 -7.81 14.00
C ASN A 12 3.53 -6.58 13.35
N ARG A 13 3.15 -6.66 12.09
CA ARG A 13 2.56 -5.56 11.31
C ARG A 13 3.52 -4.39 11.07
N VAL A 14 4.84 -4.61 11.14
CA VAL A 14 5.83 -3.59 10.79
C VAL A 14 5.79 -3.36 9.29
N ILE A 15 5.70 -2.11 8.86
CA ILE A 15 5.67 -1.71 7.46
C ILE A 15 6.75 -0.69 7.10
N GLY A 16 7.48 -0.16 8.08
CA GLY A 16 8.51 0.82 7.83
C GLY A 16 9.45 1.03 8.99
N LYS A 17 10.63 1.56 8.64
CA LYS A 17 11.65 2.02 9.58
C LYS A 17 12.39 3.18 8.94
N ASN A 18 12.48 4.31 9.66
CA ASN A 18 13.16 5.53 9.18
C ASN A 18 12.67 5.98 7.79
N ASN A 19 11.34 5.95 7.58
CA ASN A 19 10.66 6.33 6.32
C ASN A 19 11.04 5.45 5.11
N ALA A 20 11.50 4.22 5.34
CA ALA A 20 11.86 3.27 4.29
C ALA A 20 11.31 1.89 4.62
N LEU A 21 11.30 1.00 3.62
CA LEU A 21 10.96 -0.40 3.86
C LEU A 21 12.08 -1.05 4.67
N PRO A 22 11.75 -1.89 5.68
CA PRO A 22 12.76 -2.54 6.51
C PRO A 22 13.43 -3.74 5.83
N TRP A 23 13.07 -4.06 4.59
CA TRP A 23 13.60 -5.19 3.81
C TRP A 23 13.75 -4.82 2.35
N HIS A 24 14.50 -5.64 1.62
CA HIS A 24 14.55 -5.60 0.17
C HIS A 24 14.12 -6.97 -0.36
N LEU A 25 12.94 -7.03 -0.98
CA LEU A 25 12.30 -8.25 -1.47
C LEU A 25 11.88 -8.05 -2.92
N PRO A 26 12.74 -8.40 -3.89
CA PRO A 26 12.42 -8.23 -5.31
C PRO A 26 11.10 -8.89 -5.73
N ALA A 27 10.77 -10.05 -5.15
CA ALA A 27 9.51 -10.74 -5.44
C ALA A 27 8.29 -9.92 -5.02
N ASP A 28 8.37 -9.21 -3.89
CA ASP A 28 7.28 -8.35 -3.44
C ASP A 28 7.18 -7.08 -4.29
N LEU A 29 8.31 -6.51 -4.68
CA LEU A 29 8.32 -5.35 -5.59
C LEU A 29 7.69 -5.70 -6.94
N ALA A 30 7.98 -6.88 -7.48
CA ALA A 30 7.38 -7.35 -8.72
C ALA A 30 5.86 -7.57 -8.57
N TYR A 31 5.43 -8.12 -7.46
CA TYR A 31 4.01 -8.30 -7.15
C TYR A 31 3.30 -6.96 -7.05
N PHE A 32 3.86 -6.01 -6.31
CA PHE A 32 3.32 -4.66 -6.17
C PHE A 32 3.15 -4.00 -7.54
N LYS A 33 4.17 -4.06 -8.38
CA LYS A 33 4.13 -3.50 -9.72
C LYS A 33 3.02 -4.14 -10.56
N ARG A 34 2.90 -5.46 -10.53
CA ARG A 34 1.88 -6.20 -11.29
C ARG A 34 0.47 -5.81 -10.86
N ILE A 35 0.22 -5.75 -9.55
CA ILE A 35 -1.12 -5.46 -9.02
C ILE A 35 -1.53 -4.01 -9.25
N THR A 36 -0.58 -3.07 -9.14
CA THR A 36 -0.91 -1.63 -9.25
C THR A 36 -0.86 -1.09 -10.67
N MET A 37 -0.19 -1.77 -11.59
CA MET A 37 0.00 -1.26 -12.96
C MET A 37 -1.33 -0.96 -13.65
N GLY A 38 -1.41 0.22 -14.27
CA GLY A 38 -2.61 0.67 -14.97
C GLY A 38 -3.73 1.18 -14.06
N LYS A 39 -3.49 1.27 -12.75
CA LYS A 39 -4.50 1.72 -11.79
C LYS A 39 -4.05 3.00 -11.10
N PRO A 40 -4.99 3.84 -10.61
CA PRO A 40 -4.61 4.92 -9.72
C PRO A 40 -4.03 4.40 -8.41
N ILE A 41 -2.98 5.06 -7.94
CA ILE A 41 -2.38 4.81 -6.63
C ILE A 41 -2.49 6.08 -5.79
N ILE A 42 -2.92 5.90 -4.54
CA ILE A 42 -3.11 6.99 -3.58
C ILE A 42 -2.10 6.81 -2.46
N MET A 43 -1.40 7.89 -2.11
CA MET A 43 -0.33 7.84 -1.12
C MET A 43 -0.20 9.17 -0.38
N GLY A 44 0.40 9.13 0.80
CA GLY A 44 0.80 10.33 1.50
C GLY A 44 2.08 10.92 0.90
N ARG A 45 2.35 12.20 1.18
CA ARG A 45 3.54 12.91 0.68
C ARG A 45 4.85 12.22 1.06
N LYS A 46 4.97 11.75 2.30
CA LYS A 46 6.20 11.07 2.75
C LYS A 46 6.47 9.80 1.98
N THR A 47 5.42 9.04 1.66
CA THR A 47 5.54 7.84 0.82
C THR A 47 6.00 8.22 -0.58
N TYR A 48 5.40 9.25 -1.17
CA TYR A 48 5.79 9.75 -2.49
C TYR A 48 7.28 10.11 -2.54
N GLU A 49 7.75 10.83 -1.52
CA GLU A 49 9.16 11.23 -1.44
C GLU A 49 10.09 10.04 -1.22
N SER A 50 9.67 9.06 -0.40
CA SER A 50 10.50 7.89 -0.12
C SER A 50 10.66 6.96 -1.33
N ILE A 51 9.68 6.89 -2.21
CA ILE A 51 9.78 6.08 -3.43
C ILE A 51 10.46 6.82 -4.58
N GLY A 52 10.82 8.09 -4.38
CA GLY A 52 11.60 8.88 -5.35
C GLY A 52 10.81 9.57 -6.45
N GLY A 53 9.50 9.67 -6.32
CA GLY A 53 8.62 10.35 -7.27
C GLY A 53 7.51 9.47 -7.81
N ALA A 54 6.84 9.94 -8.87
CA ALA A 54 5.71 9.24 -9.45
C ALA A 54 6.11 7.89 -10.03
N LEU A 55 5.30 6.87 -9.78
CA LEU A 55 5.49 5.56 -10.37
C LEU A 55 4.89 5.53 -11.78
N PRO A 56 5.65 5.11 -12.80
CA PRO A 56 5.17 5.14 -14.18
C PRO A 56 4.05 4.13 -14.43
N GLY A 57 3.19 4.44 -15.42
CA GLY A 57 2.10 3.58 -15.83
C GLY A 57 0.90 3.57 -14.87
N ARG A 58 0.89 4.46 -13.89
CA ARG A 58 -0.16 4.57 -12.87
C ARG A 58 -0.49 6.04 -12.64
N LYS A 59 -1.75 6.34 -12.34
CA LYS A 59 -2.15 7.69 -11.95
C LYS A 59 -1.77 7.90 -10.48
N ASN A 60 -0.82 8.80 -10.22
CA ASN A 60 -0.32 9.05 -8.87
C ASN A 60 -1.11 10.18 -8.21
N VAL A 61 -1.71 9.91 -7.06
CA VAL A 61 -2.45 10.87 -6.25
C VAL A 61 -1.78 10.98 -4.88
N VAL A 62 -1.37 12.19 -4.52
CA VAL A 62 -0.61 12.46 -3.29
C VAL A 62 -1.41 13.32 -2.34
N LEU A 63 -1.56 12.85 -1.10
CA LEU A 63 -2.24 13.58 -0.03
C LEU A 63 -1.25 14.39 0.77
N THR A 64 -1.55 15.69 0.95
CA THR A 64 -0.80 16.56 1.84
C THR A 64 -1.68 17.71 2.33
N GLN A 65 -1.47 18.14 3.56
CA GLN A 65 -2.11 19.32 4.12
C GLN A 65 -1.45 20.61 3.65
N ASN A 66 -0.30 20.54 2.98
CA ASN A 66 0.42 21.71 2.49
C ASN A 66 -0.13 22.14 1.12
N PRO A 67 -0.90 23.25 1.04
CA PRO A 67 -1.50 23.69 -0.21
C PRO A 67 -0.48 24.17 -1.26
N ALA A 68 0.76 24.44 -0.84
CA ALA A 68 1.84 24.87 -1.71
C ALA A 68 2.64 23.69 -2.29
N TYR A 69 2.36 22.46 -1.87
CA TYR A 69 3.09 21.30 -2.36
C TYR A 69 2.80 21.06 -3.84
N GLN A 70 3.84 20.82 -4.61
CA GLN A 70 3.74 20.55 -6.05
C GLN A 70 4.55 19.32 -6.42
N CYS A 71 4.07 18.59 -7.41
CA CYS A 71 4.81 17.51 -8.05
C CYS A 71 4.47 17.49 -9.54
N ASP A 72 5.44 17.11 -10.37
CA ASP A 72 5.30 17.21 -11.82
C ASP A 72 4.35 16.16 -12.40
N ASP A 73 4.43 14.93 -11.89
CA ASP A 73 3.72 13.78 -12.45
C ASP A 73 2.70 13.20 -11.48
N CYS A 74 2.10 14.04 -10.64
CA CYS A 74 1.08 13.60 -9.70
C CYS A 74 -0.02 14.62 -9.53
N ILE A 75 -1.14 14.16 -8.97
CA ILE A 75 -2.24 15.02 -8.55
C ILE A 75 -2.13 15.20 -7.04
N VAL A 76 -2.12 16.43 -6.57
CA VAL A 76 -2.06 16.76 -5.15
C VAL A 76 -3.46 17.05 -4.63
N VAL A 77 -3.84 16.40 -3.54
CA VAL A 77 -5.12 16.57 -2.88
C VAL A 77 -4.91 16.76 -1.38
N ASP A 78 -5.90 17.30 -0.68
CA ASP A 78 -5.78 17.65 0.73
C ASP A 78 -6.38 16.60 1.67
N GLY A 79 -6.98 15.56 1.16
CA GLY A 79 -7.56 14.51 1.97
C GLY A 79 -8.04 13.32 1.17
N LEU A 80 -8.47 12.29 1.89
CA LEU A 80 -8.87 11.02 1.27
C LEU A 80 -10.14 11.18 0.42
N ASP A 81 -11.10 11.99 0.86
CA ASP A 81 -12.32 12.23 0.09
C ASP A 81 -12.03 12.88 -1.26
N ALA A 82 -11.13 13.88 -1.26
CA ALA A 82 -10.68 14.51 -2.50
C ALA A 82 -9.90 13.53 -3.38
N ALA A 83 -9.16 12.60 -2.78
CA ALA A 83 -8.48 11.54 -3.53
C ALA A 83 -9.46 10.62 -4.23
N TRP A 84 -10.54 10.20 -3.54
CA TRP A 84 -11.57 9.37 -4.18
C TRP A 84 -12.24 10.08 -5.35
N GLU A 85 -12.52 11.38 -5.20
CA GLU A 85 -13.08 12.19 -6.31
C GLU A 85 -12.13 12.26 -7.50
N ALA A 86 -10.82 12.43 -7.24
CA ALA A 86 -9.80 12.54 -8.29
C ALA A 86 -9.67 11.26 -9.14
N VAL A 87 -10.11 10.13 -8.61
CA VAL A 87 -10.01 8.81 -9.27
C VAL A 87 -11.38 8.22 -9.59
N ASP A 88 -12.43 9.03 -9.56
CA ASP A 88 -13.76 8.58 -9.90
C ASP A 88 -13.80 8.02 -11.33
N GLY A 89 -14.57 6.95 -11.53
CA GLY A 89 -14.68 6.29 -12.84
C GLY A 89 -13.67 5.16 -13.09
N TRP A 90 -12.65 4.99 -12.25
CA TRP A 90 -11.74 3.86 -12.34
C TRP A 90 -12.34 2.62 -11.71
N ALA A 91 -12.06 1.44 -12.30
CA ALA A 91 -12.60 0.18 -11.80
C ALA A 91 -12.04 -0.20 -10.42
N GLU A 92 -10.76 0.03 -10.21
CA GLU A 92 -10.08 -0.26 -8.93
C GLU A 92 -9.00 0.79 -8.66
N VAL A 93 -8.87 1.18 -7.40
CA VAL A 93 -7.90 2.18 -6.92
C VAL A 93 -7.13 1.59 -5.75
N MET A 94 -5.81 1.78 -5.71
CA MET A 94 -4.92 1.18 -4.72
C MET A 94 -4.36 2.24 -3.78
N VAL A 95 -4.61 2.11 -2.49
CA VAL A 95 -3.96 2.91 -1.44
C VAL A 95 -2.66 2.22 -1.05
N ILE A 96 -1.53 2.93 -1.16
CA ILE A 96 -0.20 2.33 -1.00
C ILE A 96 0.57 2.81 0.23
N GLY A 97 0.01 3.72 1.03
CA GLY A 97 0.62 4.13 2.30
C GLY A 97 0.68 5.63 2.49
N GLY A 98 1.18 6.11 3.57
CA GLY A 98 1.69 5.34 4.69
C GLY A 98 0.66 5.02 5.77
N ALA A 99 1.14 4.78 6.98
CA ALA A 99 0.33 4.29 8.08
C ALA A 99 -0.90 5.14 8.38
N THR A 100 -0.78 6.47 8.38
CA THR A 100 -1.91 7.37 8.64
C THR A 100 -2.99 7.25 7.58
N ILE A 101 -2.58 7.13 6.32
CA ILE A 101 -3.52 6.97 5.20
C ILE A 101 -4.17 5.57 5.28
N PHE A 102 -3.40 4.53 5.58
CA PHE A 102 -3.95 3.19 5.76
C PHE A 102 -5.01 3.14 6.84
N GLU A 103 -4.77 3.80 7.97
CA GLU A 103 -5.71 3.82 9.09
C GLU A 103 -7.07 4.40 8.69
N ARG A 104 -7.05 5.49 7.93
CA ARG A 104 -8.28 6.11 7.44
C ARG A 104 -8.94 5.29 6.33
N ALA A 105 -8.15 4.80 5.39
CA ALA A 105 -8.66 4.05 4.25
C ALA A 105 -9.25 2.70 4.65
N LEU A 106 -8.75 2.10 5.74
CA LEU A 106 -9.20 0.80 6.20
C LEU A 106 -10.71 0.74 6.46
N GLU A 107 -11.30 1.85 6.87
CA GLU A 107 -12.75 1.94 7.11
C GLU A 107 -13.57 1.98 5.83
N GLU A 108 -12.95 2.27 4.69
CA GLU A 108 -13.66 2.52 3.42
C GLU A 108 -13.33 1.50 2.33
N VAL A 109 -12.26 0.73 2.47
CA VAL A 109 -11.83 -0.19 1.42
C VAL A 109 -12.63 -1.49 1.44
N SER A 110 -12.78 -2.10 0.28
CA SER A 110 -13.45 -3.39 0.12
C SER A 110 -12.48 -4.55 -0.02
N ALA A 111 -11.18 -4.30 -0.22
CA ALA A 111 -10.19 -5.34 -0.35
C ALA A 111 -8.84 -4.93 0.23
N LEU A 112 -8.12 -5.91 0.76
CA LEU A 112 -6.75 -5.77 1.23
C LEU A 112 -5.87 -6.76 0.48
N TYR A 113 -4.81 -6.25 -0.13
CA TYR A 113 -3.75 -7.06 -0.73
C TYR A 113 -2.58 -7.00 0.24
N ILE A 114 -2.40 -8.04 1.04
CA ILE A 114 -1.36 -8.07 2.07
C ILE A 114 -0.32 -9.12 1.72
N THR A 115 0.94 -8.69 1.61
CA THR A 115 2.06 -9.60 1.60
C THR A 115 2.52 -9.79 3.03
N HIS A 116 2.35 -11.00 3.55
CA HIS A 116 2.88 -11.36 4.87
C HIS A 116 4.32 -11.83 4.69
N VAL A 117 5.25 -11.08 5.27
CA VAL A 117 6.68 -11.40 5.26
C VAL A 117 6.97 -12.19 6.53
N ASP A 118 7.38 -13.44 6.38
CA ASP A 118 7.59 -14.35 7.52
C ASP A 118 8.92 -14.03 8.22
N THR A 119 8.89 -12.98 9.00
CA THR A 119 10.00 -12.51 9.83
C THR A 119 9.50 -11.55 10.88
N GLN A 120 10.40 -11.20 11.80
CA GLN A 120 10.20 -10.13 12.76
C GLN A 120 11.38 -9.17 12.63
N VAL A 121 11.12 -7.94 12.23
CA VAL A 121 12.15 -6.91 12.08
C VAL A 121 11.87 -5.77 13.04
N GLU A 122 12.90 -4.97 13.32
CA GLU A 122 12.72 -3.72 14.02
C GLU A 122 12.10 -2.69 13.09
N GLY A 123 11.10 -1.96 13.59
CA GLY A 123 10.47 -0.90 12.83
C GLY A 123 9.81 0.12 13.72
N ASP A 124 9.49 1.26 13.15
CA ASP A 124 8.84 2.37 13.83
C ASP A 124 7.44 2.66 13.27
N THR A 125 7.06 2.00 12.20
CA THR A 125 5.79 2.23 11.50
C THR A 125 5.07 0.91 11.32
N PHE A 126 3.77 0.90 11.68
CA PHE A 126 2.96 -0.31 11.72
C PHE A 126 1.69 -0.14 10.90
N PHE A 127 1.24 -1.23 10.29
CA PHE A 127 -0.10 -1.28 9.72
C PHE A 127 -1.12 -1.29 10.86
N PRO A 128 -2.27 -0.61 10.72
CA PRO A 128 -3.29 -0.60 11.77
C PRO A 128 -3.83 -2.01 12.04
N ASP A 129 -4.50 -2.18 13.19
CA ASP A 129 -5.15 -3.44 13.53
C ASP A 129 -6.35 -3.64 12.59
N TRP A 130 -6.21 -4.61 11.68
CA TRP A 130 -7.18 -4.86 10.60
C TRP A 130 -7.94 -6.17 10.78
N ASP A 131 -7.40 -7.10 11.58
CA ASP A 131 -7.90 -8.47 11.71
C ASP A 131 -8.87 -8.58 12.88
N ASP A 132 -9.94 -7.81 12.81
CA ASP A 132 -11.00 -7.75 13.83
C ASP A 132 -12.27 -8.51 13.42
N GLY A 133 -12.19 -9.31 12.35
CA GLY A 133 -13.33 -10.05 11.83
C GLY A 133 -14.07 -9.35 10.69
N GLY A 134 -13.62 -8.14 10.29
CA GLY A 134 -14.24 -7.38 9.20
C GLY A 134 -13.85 -7.80 7.80
N PHE A 135 -12.83 -8.66 7.67
CA PHE A 135 -12.31 -9.14 6.38
C PHE A 135 -12.22 -10.65 6.36
N GLU A 136 -12.39 -11.25 5.19
CA GLU A 136 -12.23 -12.68 4.98
C GLU A 136 -11.16 -12.95 3.93
N LEU A 137 -10.34 -13.98 4.14
CA LEU A 137 -9.32 -14.41 3.19
C LEU A 137 -9.98 -15.04 1.97
N VAL A 138 -9.67 -14.51 0.77
CA VAL A 138 -10.21 -15.04 -0.49
C VAL A 138 -9.13 -15.66 -1.38
N SER A 139 -7.86 -15.32 -1.17
CA SER A 139 -6.74 -15.86 -1.98
C SER A 139 -5.46 -15.85 -1.16
N LYS A 140 -4.66 -16.90 -1.32
CA LYS A 140 -3.34 -17.01 -0.69
C LYS A 140 -2.39 -17.73 -1.61
N GLU A 141 -1.25 -17.12 -1.89
CA GLU A 141 -0.17 -17.70 -2.66
C GLU A 141 1.12 -17.61 -1.85
N LYS A 142 1.71 -18.76 -1.52
CA LYS A 142 2.96 -18.81 -0.77
C LYS A 142 4.15 -18.85 -1.72
N ARG A 143 5.20 -18.08 -1.39
CA ARG A 143 6.47 -18.06 -2.08
C ARG A 143 7.60 -18.31 -1.08
N LEU A 144 8.37 -19.37 -1.28
CA LEU A 144 9.50 -19.70 -0.40
C LEU A 144 10.65 -18.72 -0.61
N ALA A 145 11.42 -18.50 0.45
CA ALA A 145 12.66 -17.72 0.39
C ALA A 145 13.64 -18.29 -0.64
N ASP A 146 14.43 -17.42 -1.23
CA ASP A 146 15.46 -17.78 -2.18
C ASP A 146 16.70 -16.87 -2.01
N SER A 147 17.66 -16.97 -2.92
CA SER A 147 18.92 -16.21 -2.82
C SER A 147 18.75 -14.69 -2.87
N LYS A 148 17.64 -14.20 -3.44
CA LYS A 148 17.34 -12.77 -3.57
C LYS A 148 16.26 -12.31 -2.60
N ASN A 149 15.47 -13.24 -2.08
CA ASN A 149 14.36 -12.97 -1.18
C ASN A 149 14.59 -13.76 0.11
N PRO A 150 15.13 -13.12 1.16
CA PRO A 150 15.60 -13.86 2.35
C PRO A 150 14.51 -14.43 3.24
N PHE A 151 13.22 -14.10 2.99
CA PHE A 151 12.11 -14.55 3.80
C PHE A 151 11.03 -15.21 2.94
N ASP A 152 10.29 -16.14 3.52
CA ASP A 152 9.07 -16.65 2.90
C ASP A 152 8.02 -15.56 2.86
N LEU A 153 7.25 -15.53 1.77
CA LEU A 153 6.18 -14.56 1.56
C LEU A 153 4.86 -15.30 1.39
N SER A 154 3.78 -14.68 1.87
CA SER A 154 2.42 -15.10 1.54
C SER A 154 1.68 -13.90 0.94
N PHE A 155 1.34 -14.00 -0.35
CA PHE A 155 0.54 -12.98 -1.03
C PHE A 155 -0.93 -13.30 -0.78
N CYS A 156 -1.57 -12.51 0.05
CA CYS A 156 -2.96 -12.75 0.47
C CYS A 156 -3.87 -11.63 -0.02
N ILE A 157 -5.09 -12.02 -0.39
CA ILE A 157 -6.15 -11.06 -0.73
C ILE A 157 -7.30 -11.30 0.23
N TYR A 158 -7.75 -10.24 0.89
CA TYR A 158 -8.88 -10.24 1.80
C TYR A 158 -9.98 -9.35 1.25
N ARG A 159 -11.21 -9.71 1.52
CA ARG A 159 -12.39 -8.94 1.11
C ARG A 159 -13.21 -8.55 2.33
N ALA A 160 -13.73 -7.34 2.34
CA ALA A 160 -14.65 -6.89 3.39
C ALA A 160 -15.92 -7.76 3.39
N LYS A 161 -16.35 -8.15 4.59
CA LYS A 161 -17.57 -8.95 4.79
C LYS A 161 -18.83 -8.14 4.55
#